data_1fb2f38910241eb7dfdfdc7e4f37cb56
#
_entry.id   1fb2f38910241eb7dfdfdc7e4f37cb56
#
_cell.length_a   1.000
_cell.length_b   1.000
_cell.length_c   1.000
_cell.angle_alpha   90.00
_cell.angle_beta   90.00
_cell.angle_gamma   90.00
#
_symmetry.space_group_name_H-M   'P 1'
#
loop_
_entity.id
_entity.type
_entity.pdbx_description
1 polymer ?
#
loop_
_entity_poly.entity_id
_entity_poly.type
_entity_poly.pdbx_seq_one_letter_code
_entity_poly.pdbx_strand_id
1 'polypeptide(L)'
;MMRAGTFLFSLTAVAFFTLVPGAAAKRSDQQGRAEQPRAIRALYVTGGGFHEFVKQEGIVPPAVAQRARVTWTIDHTAGTSTEVLIERHKNTDWTKEFDVVLYNMSFSYVVDVPWIERLAHAHRDSGVGAVILHGAVHSYRRSETRAWGELMGAFSLRHDSQRPLTVETVAPNHPIMRGMPQKWETIPEELYELERVWPTMVPLAQSFSIESKKPYPNIWTNTHGKARVFVTSLGHNTEMIANPMYLDMVARAVLWTTGHLKDDGTPAPGYAGGQKTP
;
A
#
# COMPACT_ATOMS: atom_id res chain seq x y z
N MET A 1 103.61 51.39 14.19
CA MET A 1 102.59 50.55 14.89
C MET A 1 101.37 50.51 14.00
N MET A 2 101.22 49.48 13.20
CA MET A 2 100.13 49.30 12.20
C MET A 2 99.21 48.18 12.67
N ARG A 3 97.91 48.47 12.77
CA ARG A 3 96.86 47.46 13.04
C ARG A 3 96.21 47.12 11.70
N ALA A 4 96.27 45.82 11.39
CA ALA A 4 95.58 45.23 10.25
C ALA A 4 94.12 45.06 10.56
N GLY A 5 93.26 45.53 9.65
CA GLY A 5 91.83 45.33 9.73
C GLY A 5 91.42 44.19 8.78
N THR A 6 90.75 43.17 9.31
CA THR A 6 90.25 42.03 8.55
C THR A 6 88.85 42.32 8.05
N PHE A 7 88.66 42.31 6.74
CA PHE A 7 87.31 42.43 6.10
C PHE A 7 86.72 41.04 5.99
N LEU A 8 85.52 40.82 6.61
CA LEU A 8 84.68 39.69 6.44
C LEU A 8 83.69 39.93 5.28
N PHE A 9 83.79 39.12 4.23
CA PHE A 9 82.79 39.03 3.16
C PHE A 9 81.66 38.14 3.60
N SER A 10 80.45 38.74 3.74
CA SER A 10 79.22 38.02 3.98
C SER A 10 78.61 37.59 2.62
N LEU A 11 78.54 36.29 2.39
CA LEU A 11 77.87 35.69 1.23
C LEU A 11 76.35 35.54 1.53
N THR A 12 75.52 36.38 0.93
CA THR A 12 74.07 36.25 1.03
C THR A 12 73.58 35.23 -0.03
N ALA A 13 73.17 34.03 0.42
CA ALA A 13 72.54 33.06 -0.43
C ALA A 13 71.05 33.44 -0.67
N VAL A 14 70.73 33.75 -1.92
CA VAL A 14 69.33 33.96 -2.37
C VAL A 14 68.72 32.60 -2.68
N ALA A 15 67.79 32.14 -1.82
CA ALA A 15 67.01 30.93 -2.09
C ALA A 15 65.85 31.28 -3.04
N PHE A 16 65.87 30.76 -4.25
CA PHE A 16 64.74 30.76 -5.16
C PHE A 16 63.68 29.73 -4.69
N PHE A 17 62.56 30.21 -4.10
CA PHE A 17 61.39 29.36 -3.92
C PHE A 17 60.61 29.26 -5.24
N THR A 18 60.68 28.10 -5.87
CA THR A 18 59.78 27.79 -6.98
C THR A 18 58.41 27.45 -6.40
N LEU A 19 57.41 28.32 -6.63
CA LEU A 19 56.01 28.01 -6.38
C LEU A 19 55.57 26.89 -7.32
N VAL A 20 55.36 25.69 -6.80
CA VAL A 20 54.62 24.64 -7.46
C VAL A 20 53.14 25.00 -7.35
N PRO A 21 52.36 25.13 -8.45
CA PRO A 21 50.95 25.36 -8.37
C PRO A 21 50.29 24.12 -7.75
N GLY A 22 49.80 24.28 -6.53
CA GLY A 22 49.06 23.27 -5.80
C GLY A 22 47.83 22.82 -6.64
N ALA A 23 47.83 21.58 -7.01
CA ALA A 23 46.64 20.93 -7.55
C ALA A 23 45.50 21.10 -6.54
N ALA A 24 44.53 21.95 -6.90
CA ALA A 24 43.28 22.05 -6.18
C ALA A 24 42.61 20.66 -6.25
N ALA A 25 42.75 19.88 -5.19
CA ALA A 25 42.00 18.66 -5.03
C ALA A 25 40.52 19.00 -5.14
N LYS A 26 39.87 18.58 -6.21
CA LYS A 26 38.41 18.54 -6.31
C LYS A 26 37.94 17.75 -5.09
N ARG A 27 37.48 18.44 -4.04
CA ARG A 27 36.62 17.84 -3.02
C ARG A 27 35.42 17.34 -3.80
N SER A 28 35.38 16.05 -4.05
CA SER A 28 34.18 15.38 -4.50
C SER A 28 33.09 15.71 -3.50
N ASP A 29 32.06 16.41 -3.96
CA ASP A 29 30.78 16.53 -3.28
C ASP A 29 30.14 15.15 -3.17
N GLN A 30 30.68 14.29 -2.31
CA GLN A 30 29.95 13.21 -1.67
C GLN A 30 29.19 13.82 -0.49
N GLN A 31 28.31 14.79 -0.78
CA GLN A 31 27.18 15.04 0.09
C GLN A 31 26.44 13.72 0.17
N GLY A 32 26.46 13.08 1.35
CA GLY A 32 25.87 11.78 1.60
C GLY A 32 24.45 11.74 1.07
N ARG A 33 24.28 11.03 -0.02
CA ARG A 33 22.95 10.67 -0.53
C ARG A 33 22.34 9.82 0.57
N ALA A 34 21.43 10.41 1.37
CA ALA A 34 20.72 9.68 2.41
C ALA A 34 20.20 8.39 1.78
N GLU A 35 20.62 7.26 2.31
CA GLU A 35 20.24 5.95 1.81
C GLU A 35 18.72 5.87 1.80
N GLN A 36 18.14 5.67 0.62
CA GLN A 36 16.69 5.63 0.50
C GLN A 36 16.17 4.38 1.21
N PRO A 37 15.06 4.51 1.97
CA PRO A 37 14.48 3.37 2.66
C PRO A 37 14.14 2.25 1.66
N ARG A 38 14.19 0.99 2.09
CA ARG A 38 13.80 -0.10 1.21
C ARG A 38 12.34 0.07 0.76
N ALA A 39 12.03 -0.40 -0.45
CA ALA A 39 10.68 -0.41 -0.96
C ALA A 39 9.75 -1.31 -0.10
N ILE A 40 8.47 -0.96 -0.02
CA ILE A 40 7.44 -1.82 0.56
C ILE A 40 7.37 -3.11 -0.27
N ARG A 41 7.48 -4.25 0.38
CA ARG A 41 7.29 -5.57 -0.26
C ARG A 41 5.81 -5.91 -0.21
N ALA A 42 5.17 -5.91 -1.34
CA ALA A 42 3.73 -6.15 -1.44
C ALA A 42 3.45 -7.44 -2.21
N LEU A 43 2.52 -8.23 -1.70
CA LEU A 43 1.95 -9.37 -2.39
C LEU A 43 0.60 -8.94 -2.97
N TYR A 44 0.40 -9.18 -4.28
CA TYR A 44 -0.89 -9.00 -4.94
C TYR A 44 -1.50 -10.36 -5.20
N VAL A 45 -2.60 -10.66 -4.53
CA VAL A 45 -3.35 -11.92 -4.67
C VAL A 45 -4.57 -11.66 -5.52
N THR A 46 -4.70 -12.40 -6.62
CA THR A 46 -5.79 -12.17 -7.58
C THR A 46 -6.30 -13.45 -8.23
N GLY A 47 -7.51 -13.38 -8.79
CA GLY A 47 -8.15 -14.48 -9.49
C GLY A 47 -9.52 -14.85 -8.91
N GLY A 48 -10.09 -15.90 -9.44
CA GLY A 48 -11.44 -16.36 -9.11
C GLY A 48 -12.49 -15.95 -10.14
N GLY A 49 -13.76 -16.02 -9.76
CA GLY A 49 -14.90 -15.73 -10.64
C GLY A 49 -15.40 -14.29 -10.59
N PHE A 50 -16.33 -13.99 -11.49
CA PHE A 50 -17.19 -12.80 -11.51
C PHE A 50 -16.58 -11.48 -11.98
N HIS A 51 -15.23 -11.35 -12.04
CA HIS A 51 -14.54 -10.09 -12.39
C HIS A 51 -13.42 -10.32 -13.39
N GLU A 52 -12.94 -9.24 -14.03
CA GLU A 52 -11.89 -9.27 -15.04
C GLU A 52 -10.48 -9.16 -14.40
N PHE A 53 -10.16 -10.08 -13.49
CA PHE A 53 -8.93 -10.02 -12.66
C PHE A 53 -7.64 -9.90 -13.48
N VAL A 54 -7.54 -10.51 -14.67
CA VAL A 54 -6.39 -10.37 -15.55
C VAL A 54 -6.18 -8.92 -16.00
N LYS A 55 -7.27 -8.20 -16.34
CA LYS A 55 -7.19 -6.79 -16.72
C LYS A 55 -6.86 -5.92 -15.50
N GLN A 56 -7.50 -6.19 -14.36
CA GLN A 56 -7.29 -5.44 -13.13
C GLN A 56 -5.86 -5.60 -12.57
N GLU A 57 -5.25 -6.78 -12.73
CA GLU A 57 -3.84 -7.02 -12.42
C GLU A 57 -2.90 -6.12 -13.25
N GLY A 58 -3.21 -5.94 -14.53
CA GLY A 58 -2.46 -5.04 -15.40
C GLY A 58 -2.58 -3.55 -15.03
N ILE A 59 -3.52 -3.19 -14.16
CA ILE A 59 -3.82 -1.80 -13.77
C ILE A 59 -3.31 -1.50 -12.36
N VAL A 60 -3.73 -2.27 -11.35
CA VAL A 60 -3.53 -1.91 -9.94
C VAL A 60 -2.04 -1.90 -9.52
N PRO A 61 -1.25 -2.97 -9.70
CA PRO A 61 0.14 -2.97 -9.27
C PRO A 61 0.97 -1.86 -9.91
N PRO A 62 0.97 -1.64 -11.25
CA PRO A 62 1.75 -0.58 -11.86
C PRO A 62 1.27 0.82 -11.46
N ALA A 63 -0.04 1.04 -11.32
CA ALA A 63 -0.57 2.33 -10.92
C ALA A 63 -0.22 2.69 -9.47
N VAL A 64 -0.24 1.71 -8.56
CA VAL A 64 0.21 1.90 -7.16
C VAL A 64 1.72 2.17 -7.12
N ALA A 65 2.54 1.47 -7.93
CA ALA A 65 3.99 1.69 -8.00
C ALA A 65 4.37 3.09 -8.51
N GLN A 66 3.51 3.71 -9.32
CA GLN A 66 3.66 5.12 -9.73
C GLN A 66 3.42 6.10 -8.57
N ARG A 67 2.70 5.71 -7.54
CA ARG A 67 2.24 6.54 -6.41
C ARG A 67 2.96 6.25 -5.09
N ALA A 68 3.45 5.03 -4.94
CA ALA A 68 4.13 4.57 -3.73
C ALA A 68 5.37 3.74 -4.09
N ARG A 69 6.42 3.85 -3.27
CA ARG A 69 7.62 3.03 -3.42
C ARG A 69 7.37 1.60 -2.99
N VAL A 70 6.90 0.78 -3.92
CA VAL A 70 6.48 -0.60 -3.70
C VAL A 70 7.10 -1.54 -4.73
N THR A 71 7.42 -2.75 -4.31
CA THR A 71 7.77 -3.89 -5.19
C THR A 71 6.69 -4.96 -5.04
N TRP A 72 6.25 -5.51 -6.17
CA TRP A 72 5.16 -6.47 -6.21
C TRP A 72 5.65 -7.89 -6.47
N THR A 73 5.13 -8.83 -5.69
CA THR A 73 5.01 -10.23 -6.06
C THR A 73 3.55 -10.48 -6.41
N ILE A 74 3.27 -11.21 -7.49
CA ILE A 74 1.90 -11.45 -7.95
C ILE A 74 1.61 -12.95 -7.85
N ASP A 75 0.56 -13.30 -7.11
CA ASP A 75 -0.02 -14.64 -7.05
C ASP A 75 -1.36 -14.61 -7.79
N HIS A 76 -1.33 -14.95 -9.07
CA HIS A 76 -2.51 -15.04 -9.93
C HIS A 76 -3.02 -16.46 -9.99
N THR A 77 -4.27 -16.67 -9.57
CA THR A 77 -4.98 -17.93 -9.78
C THR A 77 -5.67 -17.91 -11.12
N ALA A 78 -5.19 -18.70 -12.07
CA ALA A 78 -5.75 -18.78 -13.41
C ALA A 78 -7.16 -19.40 -13.42
N GLY A 79 -7.98 -19.01 -14.40
CA GLY A 79 -9.35 -19.48 -14.57
C GLY A 79 -10.36 -18.74 -13.69
N THR A 80 -11.56 -19.30 -13.57
CA THR A 80 -12.71 -18.64 -12.91
C THR A 80 -13.23 -19.41 -11.71
N SER A 81 -12.47 -20.39 -11.20
CA SER A 81 -12.86 -21.16 -10.02
C SER A 81 -12.88 -20.28 -8.76
N THR A 82 -13.94 -20.41 -7.99
CA THR A 82 -14.13 -19.69 -6.72
C THR A 82 -13.85 -20.56 -5.49
N GLU A 83 -13.27 -21.75 -5.70
CA GLU A 83 -12.99 -22.76 -4.65
C GLU A 83 -11.48 -22.99 -4.45
N VAL A 84 -10.62 -22.08 -4.91
CA VAL A 84 -9.17 -22.28 -4.89
C VAL A 84 -8.57 -21.85 -3.57
N LEU A 85 -7.74 -22.70 -2.99
CA LEU A 85 -6.85 -22.39 -1.88
C LEU A 85 -5.51 -21.88 -2.43
N ILE A 86 -5.12 -20.66 -2.06
CA ILE A 86 -3.89 -20.03 -2.53
C ILE A 86 -2.69 -20.75 -1.94
N GLU A 87 -1.83 -21.32 -2.79
CA GLU A 87 -0.72 -22.17 -2.40
C GLU A 87 0.21 -21.51 -1.37
N ARG A 88 0.54 -20.22 -1.58
CA ARG A 88 1.41 -19.44 -0.69
C ARG A 88 0.87 -19.35 0.74
N HIS A 89 -0.45 -19.37 0.92
CA HIS A 89 -1.09 -19.24 2.23
C HIS A 89 -1.28 -20.59 2.96
N LYS A 90 -0.73 -21.70 2.43
CA LYS A 90 -0.76 -23.00 3.14
C LYS A 90 -0.05 -22.99 4.48
N ASN A 91 0.93 -22.12 4.64
CA ASN A 91 1.61 -21.86 5.91
C ASN A 91 1.65 -20.36 6.20
N THR A 92 2.37 -19.93 7.23
CA THR A 92 2.48 -18.51 7.62
C THR A 92 3.82 -17.88 7.25
N ASP A 93 4.70 -18.56 6.52
CA ASP A 93 6.05 -18.07 6.22
C ASP A 93 6.05 -16.82 5.31
N TRP A 94 5.01 -16.67 4.47
CA TRP A 94 4.80 -15.49 3.65
C TRP A 94 4.79 -14.19 4.47
N THR A 95 4.42 -14.22 5.76
CA THR A 95 4.43 -13.04 6.62
C THR A 95 5.83 -12.46 6.86
N LYS A 96 6.88 -13.23 6.62
CA LYS A 96 8.27 -12.78 6.69
C LYS A 96 8.76 -12.12 5.40
N GLU A 97 8.05 -12.39 4.29
CA GLU A 97 8.42 -11.94 2.95
C GLU A 97 7.79 -10.60 2.61
N PHE A 98 6.59 -10.32 3.12
CA PHE A 98 5.79 -9.15 2.74
C PHE A 98 5.48 -8.22 3.91
N ASP A 99 5.31 -6.94 3.58
CA ASP A 99 4.89 -5.89 4.51
C ASP A 99 3.38 -5.64 4.41
N VAL A 100 2.79 -5.98 3.25
CA VAL A 100 1.35 -5.84 2.97
C VAL A 100 0.91 -6.87 1.93
N VAL A 101 -0.34 -7.35 2.05
CA VAL A 101 -1.01 -8.13 1.01
C VAL A 101 -2.21 -7.35 0.48
N LEU A 102 -2.29 -7.21 -0.84
CA LEU A 102 -3.46 -6.68 -1.52
C LEU A 102 -4.25 -7.83 -2.12
N TYR A 103 -5.49 -7.98 -1.67
CA TYR A 103 -6.43 -9.00 -2.12
C TYR A 103 -7.42 -8.36 -3.11
N ASN A 104 -7.28 -8.71 -4.38
CA ASN A 104 -8.23 -8.42 -5.45
C ASN A 104 -8.66 -9.74 -6.09
N MET A 105 -9.54 -10.45 -5.43
CA MET A 105 -9.89 -11.84 -5.74
C MET A 105 -11.35 -12.16 -5.42
N SER A 106 -11.86 -13.30 -5.90
CA SER A 106 -13.19 -13.75 -5.53
C SER A 106 -13.22 -15.29 -5.33
N PHE A 107 -12.95 -15.74 -4.10
CA PHE A 107 -12.98 -17.17 -3.70
C PHE A 107 -14.14 -17.44 -2.74
N SER A 108 -15.35 -17.10 -3.17
CA SER A 108 -16.56 -17.09 -2.34
C SER A 108 -17.05 -18.47 -1.89
N TYR A 109 -16.59 -19.55 -2.51
CA TYR A 109 -16.99 -20.92 -2.22
C TYR A 109 -15.95 -21.72 -1.43
N VAL A 110 -14.79 -21.15 -1.11
CA VAL A 110 -13.85 -21.74 -0.17
C VAL A 110 -14.48 -21.76 1.22
N VAL A 111 -14.56 -22.94 1.83
CA VAL A 111 -15.19 -23.17 3.15
C VAL A 111 -14.24 -23.82 4.18
N ASP A 112 -12.98 -24.05 3.83
CA ASP A 112 -11.97 -24.65 4.71
C ASP A 112 -11.69 -23.75 5.91
N VAL A 113 -12.32 -24.06 7.05
CA VAL A 113 -12.23 -23.28 8.28
C VAL A 113 -10.78 -23.14 8.77
N PRO A 114 -10.00 -24.24 8.94
CA PRO A 114 -8.62 -24.12 9.41
C PRO A 114 -7.72 -23.26 8.50
N TRP A 115 -7.96 -23.31 7.19
CA TRP A 115 -7.19 -22.52 6.23
C TRP A 115 -7.52 -21.03 6.33
N ILE A 116 -8.82 -20.68 6.40
CA ILE A 116 -9.29 -19.29 6.50
C ILE A 116 -8.83 -18.66 7.82
N GLU A 117 -8.95 -19.40 8.92
CA GLU A 117 -8.50 -18.93 10.23
C GLU A 117 -6.99 -18.72 10.28
N ARG A 118 -6.20 -19.64 9.75
CA ARG A 118 -4.75 -19.49 9.64
C ARG A 118 -4.36 -18.25 8.85
N LEU A 119 -5.03 -17.99 7.71
CA LEU A 119 -4.78 -16.80 6.90
C LEU A 119 -5.08 -15.52 7.68
N ALA A 120 -6.26 -15.40 8.27
CA ALA A 120 -6.66 -14.20 9.02
C ALA A 120 -5.78 -13.99 10.27
N HIS A 121 -5.49 -15.06 11.00
CA HIS A 121 -4.64 -15.01 12.19
C HIS A 121 -3.17 -14.68 11.86
N ALA A 122 -2.67 -15.10 10.68
CA ALA A 122 -1.34 -14.72 10.23
C ALA A 122 -1.17 -13.20 10.13
N HIS A 123 -2.16 -12.48 9.59
CA HIS A 123 -2.19 -11.01 9.61
C HIS A 123 -2.22 -10.47 11.04
N ARG A 124 -3.15 -11.00 11.86
CA ARG A 124 -3.33 -10.56 13.26
C ARG A 124 -2.03 -10.61 14.06
N ASP A 125 -1.31 -11.71 13.92
CA ASP A 125 -0.17 -12.03 14.79
C ASP A 125 1.14 -11.42 14.28
N SER A 126 1.33 -11.35 12.96
CA SER A 126 2.53 -10.77 12.33
C SER A 126 2.49 -9.25 12.23
N GLY A 127 1.30 -8.67 12.01
CA GLY A 127 1.13 -7.25 11.70
C GLY A 127 1.29 -6.91 10.21
N VAL A 128 1.46 -7.89 9.33
CA VAL A 128 1.43 -7.66 7.86
C VAL A 128 0.09 -7.03 7.50
N GLY A 129 0.15 -5.86 6.83
CA GLY A 129 -1.05 -5.11 6.46
C GLY A 129 -1.90 -5.84 5.42
N ALA A 130 -3.21 -5.54 5.37
CA ALA A 130 -4.10 -6.03 4.33
C ALA A 130 -4.83 -4.89 3.63
N VAL A 131 -4.88 -4.94 2.29
CA VAL A 131 -5.72 -4.09 1.44
C VAL A 131 -6.69 -5.00 0.71
N ILE A 132 -7.99 -4.85 0.95
CA ILE A 132 -9.02 -5.80 0.49
C ILE A 132 -9.97 -5.05 -0.44
N LEU A 133 -10.05 -5.48 -1.71
CA LEU A 133 -10.82 -4.82 -2.75
C LEU A 133 -12.03 -5.66 -3.15
N HIS A 134 -13.17 -5.04 -3.22
CA HIS A 134 -14.44 -5.48 -3.81
C HIS A 134 -14.75 -6.98 -3.63
N GLY A 135 -14.53 -7.81 -4.65
CA GLY A 135 -14.84 -9.25 -4.63
C GLY A 135 -14.18 -10.02 -3.49
N ALA A 136 -13.04 -9.52 -2.97
CA ALA A 136 -12.36 -10.12 -1.83
C ALA A 136 -13.17 -9.97 -0.52
N VAL A 137 -14.06 -8.98 -0.41
CA VAL A 137 -14.98 -8.84 0.73
C VAL A 137 -15.95 -10.03 0.82
N HIS A 138 -16.39 -10.54 -0.32
CA HIS A 138 -17.26 -11.73 -0.40
C HIS A 138 -16.50 -13.05 -0.50
N SER A 139 -15.16 -13.07 -0.52
CA SER A 139 -14.39 -14.30 -0.40
C SER A 139 -14.66 -14.96 0.94
N TYR A 140 -14.70 -16.30 0.94
CA TYR A 140 -14.93 -17.14 2.13
C TYR A 140 -16.28 -16.92 2.84
N ARG A 141 -17.22 -16.17 2.27
CA ARG A 141 -18.50 -15.81 2.92
C ARG A 141 -19.40 -16.99 3.27
N ARG A 142 -19.19 -18.16 2.62
CA ARG A 142 -19.96 -19.38 2.83
C ARG A 142 -19.37 -20.27 3.92
N SER A 143 -18.19 -19.97 4.44
CA SER A 143 -17.58 -20.72 5.53
C SER A 143 -18.32 -20.48 6.86
N GLU A 144 -18.25 -21.45 7.76
CA GLU A 144 -18.78 -21.34 9.11
C GLU A 144 -17.97 -20.38 9.99
N THR A 145 -16.65 -20.25 9.73
CA THR A 145 -15.82 -19.27 10.44
C THR A 145 -16.09 -17.84 9.97
N ARG A 146 -15.88 -16.88 10.86
CA ARG A 146 -15.95 -15.45 10.57
C ARG A 146 -14.58 -14.77 10.61
N ALA A 147 -13.51 -15.54 10.64
CA ALA A 147 -12.15 -15.01 10.77
C ALA A 147 -11.77 -14.01 9.67
N TRP A 148 -12.21 -14.25 8.42
CA TRP A 148 -12.04 -13.30 7.33
C TRP A 148 -12.82 -11.99 7.57
N GLY A 149 -14.04 -12.08 8.08
CA GLY A 149 -14.84 -10.92 8.50
C GLY A 149 -14.21 -10.17 9.67
N GLU A 150 -13.60 -10.87 10.63
CA GLU A 150 -12.85 -10.26 11.73
C GLU A 150 -11.62 -9.49 11.24
N LEU A 151 -10.88 -10.06 10.28
CA LEU A 151 -9.79 -9.36 9.60
C LEU A 151 -10.27 -8.07 8.93
N MET A 152 -11.39 -8.13 8.20
CA MET A 152 -11.96 -6.96 7.51
C MET A 152 -12.65 -5.96 8.45
N GLY A 153 -13.08 -6.40 9.63
CA GLY A 153 -13.94 -5.62 10.54
C GLY A 153 -15.42 -5.59 10.12
N ALA A 154 -15.80 -6.32 9.07
CA ALA A 154 -17.17 -6.40 8.59
C ALA A 154 -17.42 -7.73 7.90
N PHE A 155 -18.70 -8.15 7.88
CA PHE A 155 -19.14 -9.35 7.18
C PHE A 155 -20.37 -9.04 6.33
N SER A 156 -20.35 -9.52 5.08
CA SER A 156 -21.42 -9.32 4.08
C SER A 156 -21.72 -10.63 3.35
N LEU A 157 -22.99 -10.89 3.07
CA LEU A 157 -23.44 -12.01 2.26
C LEU A 157 -24.03 -11.61 0.92
N ARG A 158 -24.51 -10.34 0.79
CA ARG A 158 -25.25 -9.85 -0.36
C ARG A 158 -24.94 -8.38 -0.65
N HIS A 159 -25.41 -7.91 -1.78
CA HIS A 159 -25.30 -6.53 -2.23
C HIS A 159 -26.59 -6.08 -2.92
N ASP A 160 -26.81 -4.77 -3.02
CA ASP A 160 -27.84 -4.17 -3.87
C ASP A 160 -27.56 -4.52 -5.34
N SER A 161 -28.62 -4.43 -6.16
CA SER A 161 -28.49 -4.44 -7.63
C SER A 161 -27.55 -3.34 -8.10
N GLN A 162 -26.76 -3.61 -9.15
CA GLN A 162 -25.81 -2.66 -9.71
C GLN A 162 -26.45 -1.35 -10.15
N ARG A 163 -25.91 -0.25 -9.68
CA ARG A 163 -26.32 1.11 -10.04
C ARG A 163 -25.22 2.12 -9.70
N PRO A 164 -25.24 3.33 -10.25
CA PRO A 164 -24.42 4.41 -9.72
C PRO A 164 -24.72 4.63 -8.23
N LEU A 165 -23.66 4.76 -7.43
CA LEU A 165 -23.75 5.02 -6.00
C LEU A 165 -23.29 6.45 -5.71
N THR A 166 -24.10 7.18 -4.96
CA THR A 166 -23.62 8.38 -4.28
C THR A 166 -22.80 7.97 -3.08
N VAL A 167 -21.51 8.25 -3.12
CA VAL A 167 -20.56 7.99 -2.02
C VAL A 167 -20.40 9.25 -1.18
N GLU A 168 -20.62 9.14 0.12
CA GLU A 168 -20.44 10.22 1.10
C GLU A 168 -19.20 9.94 1.96
N THR A 169 -18.24 10.85 1.95
CA THR A 169 -17.06 10.77 2.82
C THR A 169 -17.44 11.13 4.25
N VAL A 170 -17.33 10.17 5.18
CA VAL A 170 -17.70 10.36 6.60
C VAL A 170 -16.48 10.66 7.48
N ALA A 171 -15.27 10.36 7.01
CA ALA A 171 -14.03 10.64 7.71
C ALA A 171 -13.02 11.42 6.83
N PRO A 172 -13.31 12.70 6.47
CA PRO A 172 -12.47 13.46 5.52
C PRO A 172 -11.07 13.76 6.06
N ASN A 173 -10.89 13.68 7.38
CA ASN A 173 -9.59 13.90 8.04
C ASN A 173 -8.73 12.64 8.11
N HIS A 174 -9.25 11.46 7.79
CA HIS A 174 -8.44 10.26 7.74
C HIS A 174 -7.40 10.35 6.62
N PRO A 175 -6.12 9.98 6.84
CA PRO A 175 -5.05 10.16 5.86
C PRO A 175 -5.37 9.59 4.47
N ILE A 176 -6.01 8.43 4.41
CA ILE A 176 -6.42 7.80 3.14
C ILE A 176 -7.42 8.68 2.37
N MET A 177 -8.30 9.40 3.06
CA MET A 177 -9.38 10.20 2.47
C MET A 177 -8.99 11.65 2.15
N ARG A 178 -7.77 12.07 2.48
CA ARG A 178 -7.31 13.44 2.17
C ARG A 178 -7.42 13.76 0.68
N GLY A 179 -8.09 14.86 0.36
CA GLY A 179 -8.32 15.28 -1.03
C GLY A 179 -9.45 14.52 -1.75
N MET A 180 -10.10 13.55 -1.11
CA MET A 180 -11.32 12.96 -1.65
C MET A 180 -12.48 13.96 -1.55
N PRO A 181 -13.39 14.02 -2.56
CA PRO A 181 -14.59 14.84 -2.46
C PRO A 181 -15.45 14.44 -1.26
N GLN A 182 -16.17 15.42 -0.67
CA GLN A 182 -17.14 15.14 0.38
C GLN A 182 -18.26 14.22 -0.12
N LYS A 183 -18.63 14.36 -1.40
CA LYS A 183 -19.67 13.56 -2.05
C LYS A 183 -19.32 13.40 -3.53
N TRP A 184 -19.50 12.18 -4.07
CA TRP A 184 -19.23 11.86 -5.47
C TRP A 184 -20.07 10.68 -5.96
N GLU A 185 -20.24 10.58 -7.28
CA GLU A 185 -20.98 9.49 -7.92
C GLU A 185 -20.01 8.46 -8.51
N THR A 186 -20.36 7.19 -8.38
CA THR A 186 -19.65 6.10 -9.08
C THR A 186 -20.29 5.84 -10.46
N ILE A 187 -19.60 5.11 -11.32
CA ILE A 187 -20.25 4.30 -12.36
C ILE A 187 -21.07 3.19 -11.67
N PRO A 188 -21.87 2.36 -12.40
CA PRO A 188 -22.61 1.28 -11.75
C PRO A 188 -21.71 0.37 -10.89
N GLU A 189 -22.05 0.26 -9.61
CA GLU A 189 -21.35 -0.48 -8.57
C GLU A 189 -22.33 -1.31 -7.73
N GLU A 190 -21.83 -2.26 -6.99
CA GLU A 190 -22.56 -3.08 -6.03
C GLU A 190 -22.37 -2.51 -4.61
N LEU A 191 -23.44 -2.07 -3.97
CA LEU A 191 -23.37 -1.70 -2.55
C LEU A 191 -23.52 -2.94 -1.69
N TYR A 192 -22.44 -3.34 -1.01
CA TYR A 192 -22.46 -4.50 -0.13
C TYR A 192 -23.19 -4.19 1.17
N GLU A 193 -24.18 -5.01 1.51
CA GLU A 193 -24.89 -4.93 2.78
C GLU A 193 -24.07 -5.61 3.88
N LEU A 194 -23.66 -4.84 4.89
CA LEU A 194 -22.89 -5.37 6.01
C LEU A 194 -23.85 -5.93 7.08
N GLU A 195 -23.86 -7.24 7.24
CA GLU A 195 -24.71 -7.92 8.21
C GLU A 195 -24.14 -7.88 9.63
N ARG A 196 -22.80 -7.84 9.72
CA ARG A 196 -22.08 -7.69 10.98
C ARG A 196 -20.93 -6.72 10.80
N VAL A 197 -20.72 -5.90 11.83
CA VAL A 197 -19.61 -4.95 11.94
C VAL A 197 -18.93 -5.18 13.29
N TRP A 198 -17.61 -5.23 13.31
CA TRP A 198 -16.82 -5.34 14.54
C TRP A 198 -16.48 -3.94 15.09
N PRO A 199 -16.32 -3.81 16.43
CA PRO A 199 -16.07 -2.51 17.06
C PRO A 199 -14.77 -1.81 16.61
N THR A 200 -13.83 -2.54 16.02
CA THR A 200 -12.56 -2.02 15.53
C THR A 200 -12.64 -1.42 14.12
N MET A 201 -13.78 -1.59 13.44
CA MET A 201 -14.01 -1.00 12.13
C MET A 201 -14.26 0.50 12.23
N VAL A 202 -13.60 1.26 11.36
CA VAL A 202 -13.77 2.71 11.23
C VAL A 202 -14.27 3.04 9.82
N PRO A 203 -15.52 3.50 9.63
CA PRO A 203 -16.04 3.87 8.33
C PRO A 203 -15.35 5.14 7.81
N LEU A 204 -14.94 5.14 6.54
CA LEU A 204 -14.34 6.28 5.85
C LEU A 204 -15.31 6.93 4.87
N ALA A 205 -16.11 6.11 4.17
CA ALA A 205 -17.19 6.57 3.30
C ALA A 205 -18.32 5.56 3.30
N GLN A 206 -19.50 6.00 2.87
CA GLN A 206 -20.72 5.21 2.84
C GLN A 206 -21.60 5.56 1.64
N SER A 207 -22.54 4.67 1.33
CA SER A 207 -23.63 4.91 0.39
C SER A 207 -24.95 4.41 0.94
N PHE A 208 -26.05 4.95 0.46
CA PHE A 208 -27.39 4.58 0.89
C PHE A 208 -27.94 3.42 0.03
N SER A 209 -28.32 2.30 0.67
CA SER A 209 -29.03 1.20 0.00
C SER A 209 -30.47 1.58 -0.27
N ILE A 210 -30.87 1.48 -1.56
CA ILE A 210 -32.27 1.69 -1.94
C ILE A 210 -33.12 0.44 -1.68
N GLU A 211 -32.50 -0.73 -1.48
CA GLU A 211 -33.19 -1.98 -1.20
C GLU A 211 -33.46 -2.14 0.29
N SER A 212 -32.45 -2.04 1.13
CA SER A 212 -32.60 -2.18 2.60
C SER A 212 -32.93 -0.87 3.32
N LYS A 213 -32.96 0.28 2.61
CA LYS A 213 -33.34 1.62 3.12
C LYS A 213 -32.46 2.14 4.27
N LYS A 214 -31.16 1.83 4.22
CA LYS A 214 -30.17 2.31 5.20
C LYS A 214 -28.80 2.52 4.58
N PRO A 215 -27.93 3.33 5.20
CA PRO A 215 -26.55 3.49 4.73
C PRO A 215 -25.70 2.27 5.09
N TYR A 216 -24.71 1.98 4.21
CA TYR A 216 -23.64 1.04 4.50
C TYR A 216 -22.28 1.66 4.18
N PRO A 217 -21.28 1.47 5.02
CA PRO A 217 -19.89 1.73 4.66
C PRO A 217 -19.49 0.96 3.40
N ASN A 218 -18.86 1.67 2.47
CA ASN A 218 -18.28 1.09 1.26
C ASN A 218 -16.76 1.32 1.15
N ILE A 219 -16.20 2.14 2.06
CA ILE A 219 -14.77 2.32 2.30
C ILE A 219 -14.58 2.39 3.82
N TRP A 220 -13.70 1.54 4.36
CA TRP A 220 -13.41 1.53 5.79
C TRP A 220 -12.01 1.02 6.10
N THR A 221 -11.58 1.22 7.34
CA THR A 221 -10.39 0.59 7.90
C THR A 221 -10.73 -0.27 9.09
N ASN A 222 -9.85 -1.21 9.41
CA ASN A 222 -9.95 -2.04 10.59
C ASN A 222 -8.57 -2.22 11.24
N THR A 223 -8.57 -2.55 12.53
CA THR A 223 -7.38 -3.04 13.23
C THR A 223 -7.64 -4.48 13.66
N HIS A 224 -6.82 -5.41 13.17
CA HIS A 224 -6.91 -6.83 13.50
C HIS A 224 -5.64 -7.28 14.20
N GLY A 225 -5.65 -7.29 15.54
CA GLY A 225 -4.45 -7.52 16.33
C GLY A 225 -3.38 -6.46 16.04
N LYS A 226 -2.26 -6.89 15.46
CA LYS A 226 -1.17 -5.99 15.06
C LYS A 226 -1.34 -5.39 13.66
N ALA A 227 -2.23 -5.96 12.83
CA ALA A 227 -2.39 -5.58 11.43
C ALA A 227 -3.31 -4.37 11.28
N ARG A 228 -2.92 -3.43 10.39
CA ARG A 228 -3.80 -2.42 9.83
C ARG A 228 -4.44 -2.96 8.56
N VAL A 229 -5.73 -2.77 8.42
CA VAL A 229 -6.50 -3.30 7.30
C VAL A 229 -7.30 -2.16 6.65
N PHE A 230 -7.23 -2.07 5.34
CA PHE A 230 -8.08 -1.21 4.52
C PHE A 230 -9.00 -2.08 3.68
N VAL A 231 -10.25 -1.69 3.57
CA VAL A 231 -11.26 -2.40 2.79
C VAL A 231 -12.09 -1.42 1.96
N THR A 232 -12.41 -1.81 0.75
CA THR A 232 -13.44 -1.14 -0.05
C THR A 232 -14.31 -2.17 -0.78
N SER A 233 -15.62 -1.99 -0.73
CA SER A 233 -16.57 -2.77 -1.56
C SER A 233 -16.76 -2.19 -2.95
N LEU A 234 -16.15 -1.04 -3.27
CA LEU A 234 -16.11 -0.48 -4.62
C LEU A 234 -15.05 -1.19 -5.46
N GLY A 235 -15.24 -1.20 -6.78
CA GLY A 235 -14.28 -1.80 -7.72
C GLY A 235 -14.81 -3.02 -8.45
N HIS A 236 -16.14 -3.10 -8.63
CA HIS A 236 -16.77 -4.17 -9.41
C HIS A 236 -16.27 -4.21 -10.84
N ASN A 237 -16.31 -3.08 -11.51
CA ASN A 237 -15.92 -2.94 -12.90
C ASN A 237 -14.44 -2.53 -13.05
N THR A 238 -13.82 -2.97 -14.15
CA THR A 238 -12.43 -2.61 -14.47
C THR A 238 -12.26 -1.09 -14.65
N GLU A 239 -13.30 -0.40 -15.14
CA GLU A 239 -13.32 1.06 -15.28
C GLU A 239 -13.28 1.77 -13.93
N MET A 240 -13.95 1.23 -12.90
CA MET A 240 -13.86 1.77 -11.54
C MET A 240 -12.47 1.54 -10.95
N ILE A 241 -11.92 0.35 -11.14
CA ILE A 241 -10.54 0.03 -10.75
C ILE A 241 -9.53 0.96 -11.43
N ALA A 242 -9.74 1.32 -12.69
CA ALA A 242 -8.87 2.21 -13.46
C ALA A 242 -9.04 3.71 -13.12
N ASN A 243 -10.03 4.08 -12.32
CA ASN A 243 -10.29 5.48 -11.96
C ASN A 243 -9.09 6.04 -11.17
N PRO A 244 -8.50 7.18 -11.59
CA PRO A 244 -7.34 7.76 -10.91
C PRO A 244 -7.56 8.03 -9.42
N MET A 245 -8.74 8.50 -9.02
CA MET A 245 -9.08 8.77 -7.63
C MET A 245 -9.14 7.46 -6.81
N TYR A 246 -9.68 6.39 -7.39
CA TYR A 246 -9.68 5.05 -6.79
C TYR A 246 -8.26 4.53 -6.60
N LEU A 247 -7.40 4.66 -7.62
CA LEU A 247 -6.01 4.23 -7.58
C LEU A 247 -5.18 5.05 -6.57
N ASP A 248 -5.45 6.35 -6.45
CA ASP A 248 -4.83 7.20 -5.41
C ASP A 248 -5.22 6.73 -4.01
N MET A 249 -6.49 6.37 -3.79
CA MET A 249 -6.98 5.83 -2.55
C MET A 249 -6.32 4.48 -2.21
N VAL A 250 -6.23 3.56 -3.18
CA VAL A 250 -5.58 2.25 -3.00
C VAL A 250 -4.08 2.41 -2.68
N ALA A 251 -3.38 3.32 -3.35
CA ALA A 251 -1.98 3.62 -3.05
C ALA A 251 -1.79 4.17 -1.62
N ARG A 252 -2.67 5.09 -1.20
CA ARG A 252 -2.68 5.59 0.19
C ARG A 252 -3.00 4.47 1.18
N ALA A 253 -3.89 3.53 0.82
CA ALA A 253 -4.19 2.37 1.66
C ALA A 253 -2.95 1.48 1.87
N VAL A 254 -2.17 1.21 0.81
CA VAL A 254 -0.90 0.47 0.91
C VAL A 254 0.09 1.19 1.83
N LEU A 255 0.25 2.51 1.64
CA LEU A 255 1.13 3.32 2.50
C LEU A 255 0.64 3.37 3.95
N TRP A 256 -0.67 3.48 4.18
CA TRP A 256 -1.25 3.56 5.52
C TRP A 256 -1.12 2.23 6.28
N THR A 257 -1.41 1.11 5.63
CA THR A 257 -1.33 -0.23 6.25
C THR A 257 0.10 -0.59 6.63
N THR A 258 1.09 0.00 5.97
CA THR A 258 2.53 -0.20 6.26
C THR A 258 3.15 0.91 7.13
N GLY A 259 2.37 1.91 7.56
CA GLY A 259 2.85 3.01 8.41
C GLY A 259 3.64 4.10 7.66
N HIS A 260 3.53 4.16 6.34
CA HIS A 260 4.27 5.10 5.49
C HIS A 260 3.41 6.20 4.86
N LEU A 261 2.18 6.39 5.34
CA LEU A 261 1.31 7.52 5.00
C LEU A 261 1.29 8.52 6.17
N LYS A 262 1.57 9.80 5.89
CA LYS A 262 1.48 10.87 6.88
C LYS A 262 0.03 11.32 7.07
N ASP A 263 -0.25 12.04 8.16
CA ASP A 263 -1.61 12.52 8.49
C ASP A 263 -2.18 13.50 7.45
N ASP A 264 -1.33 14.16 6.67
CA ASP A 264 -1.74 15.02 5.55
C ASP A 264 -2.10 14.24 4.27
N GLY A 265 -1.99 12.91 4.28
CA GLY A 265 -2.27 12.04 3.14
C GLY A 265 -1.13 11.93 2.14
N THR A 266 0.05 12.49 2.43
CA THR A 266 1.23 12.35 1.58
C THR A 266 2.13 11.19 2.03
N PRO A 267 2.89 10.56 1.12
CA PRO A 267 3.85 9.53 1.49
C PRO A 267 4.90 10.04 2.47
N ALA A 268 5.32 9.20 3.39
CA ALA A 268 6.50 9.47 4.22
C ALA A 268 7.77 9.65 3.36
N PRO A 269 8.81 10.34 3.85
CA PRO A 269 10.04 10.56 3.09
C PRO A 269 10.63 9.25 2.55
N GLY A 270 10.91 9.22 1.25
CA GLY A 270 11.46 8.06 0.55
C GLY A 270 10.44 7.01 0.10
N TYR A 271 9.13 7.20 0.39
CA TYR A 271 8.07 6.26 0.00
C TYR A 271 7.15 6.78 -1.13
N ALA A 272 7.41 7.96 -1.68
CA ALA A 272 6.74 8.41 -2.89
C ALA A 272 7.10 7.50 -4.10
N GLY A 273 6.13 7.30 -4.98
CA GLY A 273 6.29 6.47 -6.17
C GLY A 273 7.04 7.17 -7.31
N GLY A 274 7.16 6.48 -8.45
CA GLY A 274 7.80 7.02 -9.66
C GLY A 274 9.33 7.08 -9.61
N GLN A 275 9.97 6.63 -8.55
CA GLN A 275 11.41 6.50 -8.47
C GLN A 275 11.84 5.24 -9.23
N LYS A 276 12.64 5.40 -10.28
CA LYS A 276 13.29 4.26 -10.94
C LYS A 276 14.07 3.50 -9.87
N THR A 277 13.73 2.23 -9.69
CA THR A 277 14.61 1.30 -8.97
C THR A 277 15.95 1.27 -9.71
N PRO A 278 17.10 1.40 -9.03
CA PRO A 278 18.40 1.38 -9.66
C PRO A 278 18.66 0.06 -10.36
#